data_36900c4c9f888281a055dccaaa4173ac
#
_entry.id   36900c4c9f888281a055dccaaa4173ac
#
_cell.length_a   1.000
_cell.length_b   1.000
_cell.length_c   1.000
_cell.angle_alpha   90.00
_cell.angle_beta   90.00
_cell.angle_gamma   90.00
#
_symmetry.space_group_name_H-M   'P 1'
#
loop_
_entity.id
_entity.type
_entity.pdbx_description
1 polymer ?
#
loop_
_entity_poly.entity_id
_entity_poly.type
_entity_poly.pdbx_seq_one_letter_code
_entity_poly.pdbx_strand_id
1 'polypeptide(L)'
;MGLEAISTDYETVDVFVGDRVDGVATVELNRPNSRNALNGQLRSELKAVIDEVPETDVRVVVLTGAEDTGAFVAGADVTELRERDALEQREASKRPRVYEVIDGCPMPVIARINGHALGGGCELIQASDIRIAHENAKIGQPEINLGIIPGGGGTQRLPRLVGEGHAMRMILTGELIDAKEAQEIGLVDEVHGEESFDERVYEIAASIAAKSPVALEFAKKSIKAASRMDLESGIEYEAELFAQLFATGHKDEGIDAFFEDREPEWDDV
;
A
#
# COMPACT_ATOMS: atom_id res chain seq x y z
N MET A 1 20.62 3.19 -19.41
CA MET A 1 20.23 1.76 -19.40
C MET A 1 18.73 1.80 -19.41
N GLY A 2 18.04 1.20 -20.37
CA GLY A 2 16.56 1.17 -20.33
C GLY A 2 16.13 0.43 -19.07
N LEU A 3 15.14 0.98 -18.37
CA LEU A 3 14.54 0.34 -17.21
C LEU A 3 13.85 -0.97 -17.67
N GLU A 4 13.88 -1.99 -16.82
CA GLU A 4 13.27 -3.28 -17.14
C GLU A 4 11.74 -3.19 -16.95
N ALA A 5 10.98 -3.90 -17.76
CA ALA A 5 9.54 -4.03 -17.53
C ALA A 5 9.30 -4.94 -16.32
N ILE A 6 8.29 -4.61 -15.50
CA ILE A 6 7.85 -5.51 -14.44
C ILE A 6 7.43 -6.85 -15.05
N SER A 7 7.82 -7.95 -14.41
CA SER A 7 7.34 -9.27 -14.81
C SER A 7 5.81 -9.34 -14.73
N THR A 8 5.21 -9.96 -15.73
CA THR A 8 3.75 -10.22 -15.76
C THR A 8 3.44 -11.72 -15.71
N ASP A 9 4.46 -12.56 -15.47
CA ASP A 9 4.34 -14.03 -15.50
C ASP A 9 4.08 -14.59 -14.09
N TYR A 10 3.00 -14.10 -13.45
CA TYR A 10 2.53 -14.55 -12.15
C TYR A 10 1.19 -15.30 -12.28
N GLU A 11 0.90 -16.21 -11.34
CA GLU A 11 -0.33 -16.99 -11.35
C GLU A 11 -1.47 -16.37 -10.53
N THR A 12 -1.13 -15.58 -9.52
CA THR A 12 -2.08 -15.02 -8.54
C THR A 12 -2.04 -13.50 -8.43
N VAL A 13 -1.20 -12.86 -9.25
CA VAL A 13 -1.07 -11.41 -9.34
C VAL A 13 -1.04 -11.02 -10.80
N ASP A 14 -1.92 -10.11 -11.20
CA ASP A 14 -1.88 -9.47 -12.51
C ASP A 14 -1.27 -8.06 -12.39
N VAL A 15 -0.44 -7.67 -13.34
CA VAL A 15 0.24 -6.38 -13.35
C VAL A 15 -0.04 -5.65 -14.65
N PHE A 16 -0.60 -4.45 -14.55
CA PHE A 16 -0.92 -3.57 -15.66
C PHE A 16 -0.14 -2.27 -15.50
N VAL A 17 0.75 -1.95 -16.45
CA VAL A 17 1.58 -0.74 -16.40
C VAL A 17 1.13 0.23 -17.48
N GLY A 18 0.79 1.45 -17.08
CA GLY A 18 0.41 2.54 -18.00
C GLY A 18 -0.95 2.36 -18.68
N ASP A 19 -1.73 1.35 -18.34
CA ASP A 19 -3.03 1.07 -18.97
C ASP A 19 -4.11 2.13 -18.68
N ARG A 20 -4.06 2.72 -17.49
CA ARG A 20 -4.96 3.78 -17.02
C ARG A 20 -4.29 5.14 -16.98
N VAL A 21 -3.04 5.20 -16.50
CA VAL A 21 -2.25 6.42 -16.32
C VAL A 21 -0.78 6.09 -16.55
N ASP A 22 -0.07 6.89 -17.34
CA ASP A 22 1.35 6.74 -17.56
C ASP A 22 2.14 6.80 -16.23
N GLY A 23 3.11 5.91 -16.05
CA GLY A 23 3.91 5.81 -14.84
C GLY A 23 3.18 5.18 -13.63
N VAL A 24 1.97 4.66 -13.83
CA VAL A 24 1.21 3.95 -12.78
C VAL A 24 1.16 2.46 -13.08
N ALA A 25 1.53 1.63 -12.11
CA ALA A 25 1.30 0.20 -12.15
C ALA A 25 0.07 -0.17 -11.31
N THR A 26 -0.93 -0.80 -11.92
CA THR A 26 -2.02 -1.46 -11.21
C THR A 26 -1.62 -2.90 -10.92
N VAL A 27 -1.55 -3.25 -9.65
CA VAL A 27 -1.22 -4.60 -9.15
C VAL A 27 -2.50 -5.21 -8.60
N GLU A 28 -3.04 -6.18 -9.32
CA GLU A 28 -4.31 -6.83 -9.01
C GLU A 28 -4.08 -8.22 -8.41
N LEU A 29 -4.62 -8.43 -7.21
CA LEU A 29 -4.58 -9.71 -6.51
C LEU A 29 -5.67 -10.60 -7.08
N ASN A 30 -5.29 -11.69 -7.76
CA ASN A 30 -6.19 -12.52 -8.56
C ASN A 30 -6.25 -13.98 -8.08
N ARG A 31 -6.96 -14.19 -6.95
CA ARG A 31 -7.38 -15.52 -6.47
C ARG A 31 -8.91 -15.58 -6.30
N PRO A 32 -9.70 -15.51 -7.38
CA PRO A 32 -11.14 -15.29 -7.31
C PRO A 32 -11.87 -16.40 -6.53
N ASN A 33 -11.46 -17.66 -6.66
CA ASN A 33 -12.06 -18.77 -5.94
C ASN A 33 -11.83 -18.77 -4.43
N SER A 34 -10.95 -17.90 -3.94
CA SER A 34 -10.60 -17.75 -2.53
C SER A 34 -10.81 -16.32 -2.01
N ARG A 35 -11.55 -15.47 -2.75
CA ARG A 35 -11.75 -14.05 -2.42
C ARG A 35 -10.43 -13.35 -2.10
N ASN A 36 -9.41 -13.62 -2.91
CA ASN A 36 -8.05 -13.09 -2.76
C ASN A 36 -7.37 -13.38 -1.41
N ALA A 37 -7.76 -14.48 -0.71
CA ALA A 37 -7.10 -14.86 0.53
C ALA A 37 -5.59 -15.10 0.33
N LEU A 38 -4.79 -14.56 1.24
CA LEU A 38 -3.33 -14.56 1.19
C LEU A 38 -2.78 -15.96 1.53
N ASN A 39 -2.41 -16.72 0.51
CA ASN A 39 -1.59 -17.94 0.65
C ASN A 39 -0.09 -17.61 0.46
N GLY A 40 0.77 -18.61 0.57
CA GLY A 40 2.21 -18.46 0.39
C GLY A 40 2.60 -17.94 -0.98
N GLN A 41 1.94 -18.43 -2.04
CA GLN A 41 2.20 -18.04 -3.43
C GLN A 41 1.84 -16.56 -3.66
N LEU A 42 0.61 -16.14 -3.34
CA LEU A 42 0.19 -14.75 -3.52
C LEU A 42 1.10 -13.77 -2.76
N ARG A 43 1.49 -14.11 -1.50
CA ARG A 43 2.42 -13.28 -0.75
C ARG A 43 3.80 -13.20 -1.40
N SER A 44 4.29 -14.28 -1.98
CA SER A 44 5.59 -14.33 -2.66
C SER A 44 5.58 -13.55 -3.97
N GLU A 45 4.53 -13.71 -4.77
CA GLU A 45 4.38 -13.02 -6.06
C GLU A 45 4.18 -11.52 -5.85
N LEU A 46 3.28 -11.12 -4.95
CA LEU A 46 3.10 -9.70 -4.61
C LEU A 46 4.40 -9.07 -4.09
N LYS A 47 5.16 -9.80 -3.26
CA LYS A 47 6.47 -9.32 -2.80
C LYS A 47 7.43 -9.14 -3.97
N ALA A 48 7.50 -10.09 -4.91
CA ALA A 48 8.38 -10.01 -6.08
C ALA A 48 8.02 -8.79 -6.95
N VAL A 49 6.73 -8.58 -7.24
CA VAL A 49 6.26 -7.40 -7.98
C VAL A 49 6.71 -6.10 -7.32
N ILE A 50 6.49 -5.95 -6.01
CA ILE A 50 6.87 -4.71 -5.31
C ILE A 50 8.38 -4.52 -5.22
N ASP A 51 9.16 -5.60 -5.11
CA ASP A 51 10.64 -5.54 -5.12
C ASP A 51 11.19 -5.15 -6.50
N GLU A 52 10.48 -5.44 -7.60
CA GLU A 52 10.88 -5.07 -8.98
C GLU A 52 10.54 -3.60 -9.33
N VAL A 53 9.51 -3.01 -8.72
CA VAL A 53 9.04 -1.63 -9.04
C VAL A 53 10.17 -0.59 -9.09
N PRO A 54 11.15 -0.56 -8.15
CA PRO A 54 12.20 0.46 -8.15
C PRO A 54 13.15 0.42 -9.36
N GLU A 55 13.18 -0.68 -10.10
CA GLU A 55 14.04 -0.87 -11.28
C GLU A 55 13.30 -0.51 -12.59
N THR A 56 12.11 0.06 -12.51
CA THR A 56 11.21 0.36 -13.63
C THR A 56 10.87 1.85 -13.72
N ASP A 57 10.15 2.25 -14.78
CA ASP A 57 9.61 3.61 -14.96
C ASP A 57 8.34 3.88 -14.13
N VAL A 58 7.92 2.93 -13.29
CA VAL A 58 6.75 3.08 -12.43
C VAL A 58 7.01 4.10 -11.33
N ARG A 59 6.09 5.05 -11.18
CA ARG A 59 6.14 6.14 -10.20
C ARG A 59 5.14 5.99 -9.08
N VAL A 60 4.04 5.22 -9.32
CA VAL A 60 2.98 4.96 -8.36
C VAL A 60 2.49 3.52 -8.54
N VAL A 61 2.22 2.84 -7.44
CA VAL A 61 1.56 1.54 -7.43
C VAL A 61 0.14 1.70 -6.93
N VAL A 62 -0.84 1.18 -7.68
CA VAL A 62 -2.22 0.99 -7.24
C VAL A 62 -2.41 -0.50 -6.94
N LEU A 63 -2.59 -0.85 -5.67
CA LEU A 63 -2.83 -2.22 -5.22
C LEU A 63 -4.33 -2.45 -5.07
N THR A 64 -4.87 -3.48 -5.72
CA THR A 64 -6.31 -3.78 -5.70
C THR A 64 -6.58 -5.29 -5.70
N GLY A 65 -7.81 -5.70 -5.50
CA GLY A 65 -8.27 -7.07 -5.72
C GLY A 65 -8.97 -7.21 -7.07
N ALA A 66 -8.99 -8.41 -7.64
CA ALA A 66 -9.75 -8.71 -8.86
C ALA A 66 -11.25 -8.41 -8.66
N GLU A 67 -11.88 -7.78 -9.66
CA GLU A 67 -13.23 -7.22 -9.57
C GLU A 67 -14.31 -8.26 -9.19
N ASP A 68 -14.23 -9.46 -9.74
CA ASP A 68 -15.26 -10.49 -9.58
C ASP A 68 -15.27 -11.17 -8.19
N THR A 69 -14.40 -10.77 -7.27
CA THR A 69 -14.24 -11.47 -5.99
C THR A 69 -15.10 -10.89 -4.86
N GLY A 70 -15.57 -9.65 -4.99
CA GLY A 70 -16.25 -8.90 -3.93
C GLY A 70 -15.35 -8.61 -2.72
N ALA A 71 -14.04 -8.81 -2.85
CA ALA A 71 -13.06 -8.57 -1.82
C ALA A 71 -11.79 -7.98 -2.40
N PHE A 72 -11.24 -6.98 -1.75
CA PHE A 72 -9.84 -6.63 -1.90
C PHE A 72 -8.98 -7.83 -1.48
N VAL A 73 -9.07 -8.24 -0.21
CA VAL A 73 -8.47 -9.46 0.34
C VAL A 73 -9.28 -9.92 1.56
N ALA A 74 -9.80 -11.14 1.53
CA ALA A 74 -10.64 -11.70 2.59
C ALA A 74 -9.86 -12.25 3.82
N GLY A 75 -8.55 -12.04 3.88
CA GLY A 75 -7.70 -12.46 4.99
C GLY A 75 -6.59 -13.43 4.59
N ALA A 76 -5.97 -14.08 5.57
CA ALA A 76 -5.03 -15.16 5.33
C ALA A 76 -5.78 -16.43 4.89
N ASP A 77 -5.11 -17.26 4.08
CA ASP A 77 -5.65 -18.57 3.73
C ASP A 77 -5.64 -19.48 4.97
N VAL A 78 -6.84 -19.68 5.54
CA VAL A 78 -7.00 -20.45 6.80
C VAL A 78 -6.62 -21.92 6.64
N THR A 79 -6.61 -22.46 5.41
CA THR A 79 -6.16 -23.82 5.14
C THR A 79 -4.68 -23.96 5.45
N GLU A 80 -3.86 -23.01 5.01
CA GLU A 80 -2.44 -22.98 5.35
C GLU A 80 -2.21 -22.77 6.85
N LEU A 81 -2.99 -21.89 7.50
CA LEU A 81 -2.85 -21.65 8.93
C LEU A 81 -3.16 -22.90 9.77
N ARG A 82 -4.12 -23.71 9.33
CA ARG A 82 -4.50 -24.95 10.01
C ARG A 82 -3.40 -25.99 10.03
N GLU A 83 -2.59 -26.05 8.98
CA GLU A 83 -1.54 -27.06 8.81
C GLU A 83 -0.25 -26.70 9.57
N ARG A 84 -0.05 -25.41 9.93
CA ARG A 84 1.21 -24.93 10.52
C ARG A 84 1.30 -25.18 12.02
N ASP A 85 2.45 -25.68 12.45
CA ASP A 85 2.85 -25.63 13.85
C ASP A 85 3.53 -24.28 14.24
N ALA A 86 3.91 -24.14 15.50
CA ALA A 86 4.50 -22.89 16.01
C ALA A 86 5.88 -22.57 15.37
N LEU A 87 6.67 -23.58 14.99
CA LEU A 87 7.98 -23.37 14.36
C LEU A 87 7.82 -22.97 12.90
N GLU A 88 6.94 -23.63 12.19
CA GLU A 88 6.59 -23.32 10.81
C GLU A 88 5.98 -21.92 10.70
N GLN A 89 5.09 -21.54 11.63
CA GLN A 89 4.53 -20.19 11.67
C GLN A 89 5.61 -19.14 11.98
N ARG A 90 6.58 -19.45 12.86
CA ARG A 90 7.72 -18.55 13.13
C ARG A 90 8.58 -18.34 11.88
N GLU A 91 8.81 -19.41 11.11
CA GLU A 91 9.54 -19.33 9.84
C GLU A 91 8.78 -18.47 8.81
N ALA A 92 7.48 -18.74 8.62
CA ALA A 92 6.61 -17.96 7.72
C ALA A 92 6.46 -16.47 8.13
N SER A 93 6.77 -16.16 9.40
CA SER A 93 6.74 -14.78 9.93
C SER A 93 8.07 -14.04 9.83
N LYS A 94 9.12 -14.64 9.24
CA LYS A 94 10.41 -13.97 9.06
C LYS A 94 10.28 -12.74 8.17
N ARG A 95 10.95 -11.68 8.56
CA ARG A 95 10.98 -10.40 7.83
C ARG A 95 12.08 -10.39 6.77
N PRO A 96 11.95 -9.64 5.64
CA PRO A 96 10.77 -8.84 5.31
C PRO A 96 9.62 -9.69 4.76
N ARG A 97 8.41 -9.48 5.28
CA ARG A 97 7.18 -10.02 4.72
C ARG A 97 6.59 -9.04 3.71
N VAL A 98 5.58 -9.44 2.98
CA VAL A 98 4.91 -8.59 1.98
C VAL A 98 4.48 -7.23 2.55
N TYR A 99 4.04 -7.17 3.81
CA TYR A 99 3.63 -5.92 4.48
C TYR A 99 4.79 -4.94 4.66
N GLU A 100 5.98 -5.44 5.05
CA GLU A 100 7.16 -4.60 5.18
C GLU A 100 7.71 -4.17 3.82
N VAL A 101 7.52 -4.98 2.79
CA VAL A 101 7.93 -4.66 1.42
C VAL A 101 7.06 -3.54 0.85
N ILE A 102 5.74 -3.61 1.03
CA ILE A 102 4.81 -2.54 0.65
C ILE A 102 5.11 -1.24 1.41
N ASP A 103 5.26 -1.34 2.75
CA ASP A 103 5.59 -0.17 3.60
C ASP A 103 6.92 0.49 3.22
N GLY A 104 7.89 -0.32 2.78
CA GLY A 104 9.24 0.11 2.38
C GLY A 104 9.41 0.43 0.89
N CYS A 105 8.40 0.22 0.05
CA CYS A 105 8.48 0.56 -1.37
C CYS A 105 8.84 2.04 -1.55
N PRO A 106 9.86 2.39 -2.35
CA PRO A 106 10.23 3.81 -2.55
C PRO A 106 9.10 4.61 -3.19
N MET A 107 8.35 3.99 -4.10
CA MET A 107 7.22 4.61 -4.78
C MET A 107 5.99 4.64 -3.87
N PRO A 108 5.13 5.67 -3.98
CA PRO A 108 3.82 5.69 -3.32
C PRO A 108 2.97 4.50 -3.70
N VAL A 109 2.32 3.89 -2.70
CA VAL A 109 1.40 2.77 -2.86
C VAL A 109 0.00 3.20 -2.43
N ILE A 110 -0.95 3.16 -3.35
CA ILE A 110 -2.37 3.45 -3.12
C ILE A 110 -3.12 2.12 -3.01
N ALA A 111 -3.78 1.87 -1.89
CA ALA A 111 -4.72 0.77 -1.77
C ALA A 111 -6.08 1.21 -2.35
N ARG A 112 -6.45 0.64 -3.51
CA ARG A 112 -7.78 0.72 -4.10
C ARG A 112 -8.62 -0.42 -3.53
N ILE A 113 -9.38 -0.11 -2.47
CA ILE A 113 -10.12 -1.09 -1.68
C ILE A 113 -11.49 -1.32 -2.32
N ASN A 114 -11.52 -2.13 -3.39
CA ASN A 114 -12.71 -2.40 -4.19
C ASN A 114 -13.71 -3.38 -3.54
N GLY A 115 -13.42 -3.87 -2.35
CA GLY A 115 -14.26 -4.81 -1.62
C GLY A 115 -13.75 -5.05 -0.20
N HIS A 116 -14.13 -6.18 0.40
CA HIS A 116 -13.76 -6.46 1.79
C HIS A 116 -12.25 -6.58 1.99
N ALA A 117 -11.72 -5.87 3.01
CA ALA A 117 -10.32 -5.92 3.44
C ALA A 117 -10.24 -6.45 4.88
N LEU A 118 -10.04 -7.77 5.04
CA LEU A 118 -10.14 -8.45 6.34
C LEU A 118 -8.80 -9.06 6.75
N GLY A 119 -8.49 -9.04 8.04
CA GLY A 119 -7.28 -9.65 8.59
C GLY A 119 -6.03 -9.23 7.83
N GLY A 120 -5.32 -10.18 7.20
CA GLY A 120 -4.17 -9.87 6.34
C GLY A 120 -4.44 -8.83 5.25
N GLY A 121 -5.68 -8.76 4.71
CA GLY A 121 -6.09 -7.71 3.78
C GLY A 121 -6.16 -6.34 4.44
N CYS A 122 -6.68 -6.27 5.65
CA CYS A 122 -6.64 -5.06 6.46
C CYS A 122 -5.19 -4.65 6.80
N GLU A 123 -4.29 -5.62 6.99
CA GLU A 123 -2.86 -5.35 7.23
C GLU A 123 -2.14 -4.84 5.97
N LEU A 124 -2.54 -5.28 4.75
CA LEU A 124 -2.02 -4.74 3.48
C LEU A 124 -2.39 -3.27 3.30
N ILE A 125 -3.65 -2.92 3.54
CA ILE A 125 -4.08 -1.51 3.43
C ILE A 125 -3.41 -0.61 4.48
N GLN A 126 -3.13 -1.12 5.68
CA GLN A 126 -2.37 -0.40 6.70
C GLN A 126 -0.88 -0.22 6.33
N ALA A 127 -0.34 -1.06 5.47
CA ALA A 127 1.03 -0.95 4.95
C ALA A 127 1.13 0.02 3.77
N SER A 128 0.04 0.24 3.05
CA SER A 128 -0.04 1.19 1.94
C SER A 128 -0.01 2.65 2.42
N ASP A 129 0.30 3.58 1.53
CA ASP A 129 0.46 4.99 1.87
C ASP A 129 -0.86 5.74 1.87
N ILE A 130 -1.72 5.48 0.88
CA ILE A 130 -3.05 6.07 0.73
C ILE A 130 -4.07 4.94 0.59
N ARG A 131 -5.23 5.10 1.22
CA ARG A 131 -6.33 4.11 1.30
C ARG A 131 -7.61 4.73 0.79
N ILE A 132 -8.09 4.27 -0.36
CA ILE A 132 -9.35 4.73 -0.94
C ILE A 132 -10.29 3.52 -1.01
N ALA A 133 -11.46 3.61 -0.40
CA ALA A 133 -12.38 2.50 -0.30
C ALA A 133 -13.66 2.73 -1.11
N HIS A 134 -14.13 1.66 -1.72
CA HIS A 134 -15.50 1.59 -2.22
C HIS A 134 -16.48 1.58 -1.04
N GLU A 135 -17.61 2.28 -1.16
CA GLU A 135 -18.60 2.46 -0.08
C GLU A 135 -19.16 1.15 0.50
N ASN A 136 -19.17 0.07 -0.29
CA ASN A 136 -19.63 -1.25 0.13
C ASN A 136 -18.56 -2.10 0.83
N ALA A 137 -17.34 -1.62 0.96
CA ALA A 137 -16.26 -2.37 1.62
C ALA A 137 -16.54 -2.56 3.12
N LYS A 138 -16.14 -3.74 3.63
CA LYS A 138 -16.04 -4.01 5.05
C LYS A 138 -14.57 -4.22 5.42
N ILE A 139 -14.16 -3.64 6.53
CA ILE A 139 -12.77 -3.62 6.96
C ILE A 139 -12.70 -4.10 8.40
N GLY A 140 -11.70 -4.94 8.74
CA GLY A 140 -11.56 -5.42 10.11
C GLY A 140 -10.40 -6.38 10.33
N GLN A 141 -10.18 -6.71 11.60
CA GLN A 141 -9.15 -7.64 12.08
C GLN A 141 -9.82 -8.79 12.85
N PRO A 142 -10.48 -9.75 12.15
CA PRO A 142 -11.29 -10.78 12.77
C PRO A 142 -10.51 -11.99 13.29
N GLU A 143 -9.19 -11.94 13.35
CA GLU A 143 -8.30 -13.06 13.71
C GLU A 143 -8.61 -13.65 15.08
N ILE A 144 -9.11 -12.84 16.01
CA ILE A 144 -9.48 -13.28 17.36
C ILE A 144 -10.55 -14.38 17.34
N ASN A 145 -11.41 -14.38 16.32
CA ASN A 145 -12.44 -15.41 16.14
C ASN A 145 -11.83 -16.79 15.78
N LEU A 146 -10.57 -16.82 15.34
CA LEU A 146 -9.78 -18.02 15.06
C LEU A 146 -8.85 -18.41 16.22
N GLY A 147 -8.89 -17.68 17.35
CA GLY A 147 -7.99 -17.90 18.49
C GLY A 147 -6.57 -17.43 18.26
N ILE A 148 -6.36 -16.53 17.31
CA ILE A 148 -5.06 -15.91 16.98
C ILE A 148 -5.17 -14.40 16.99
N ILE A 149 -4.03 -13.71 16.86
CA ILE A 149 -3.97 -12.25 16.72
C ILE A 149 -3.53 -11.86 15.30
N PRO A 150 -3.75 -10.60 14.87
CA PRO A 150 -3.18 -10.08 13.64
C PRO A 150 -1.66 -10.33 13.60
N GLY A 151 -1.18 -10.96 12.53
CA GLY A 151 0.21 -11.43 12.41
C GLY A 151 1.07 -10.67 11.40
N GLY A 152 0.46 -9.82 10.55
CA GLY A 152 1.14 -9.03 9.52
C GLY A 152 1.53 -7.61 9.96
N GLY A 153 1.30 -7.26 11.22
CA GLY A 153 1.61 -5.96 11.81
C GLY A 153 0.39 -5.15 12.23
N GLY A 154 -0.82 -5.71 12.11
CA GLY A 154 -2.08 -5.03 12.44
C GLY A 154 -2.12 -4.52 13.88
N THR A 155 -1.64 -5.31 14.86
CA THR A 155 -1.55 -4.86 16.26
C THR A 155 -0.63 -3.67 16.48
N GLN A 156 0.23 -3.34 15.50
CA GLN A 156 1.20 -2.24 15.58
C GLN A 156 0.80 -1.06 14.71
N ARG A 157 0.32 -1.31 13.48
CA ARG A 157 -0.05 -0.25 12.55
C ARG A 157 -1.42 0.33 12.87
N LEU A 158 -2.42 -0.51 13.16
CA LEU A 158 -3.78 -0.05 13.42
C LEU A 158 -3.85 1.01 14.54
N PRO A 159 -3.30 0.80 15.76
CA PRO A 159 -3.36 1.81 16.80
C PRO A 159 -2.63 3.12 16.47
N ARG A 160 -1.67 3.10 15.54
CA ARG A 160 -0.99 4.30 15.06
C ARG A 160 -1.82 5.09 14.05
N LEU A 161 -2.74 4.43 13.35
CA LEU A 161 -3.67 5.07 12.41
C LEU A 161 -4.92 5.61 13.11
N VAL A 162 -5.57 4.77 13.95
CA VAL A 162 -6.90 5.06 14.48
C VAL A 162 -6.93 5.34 15.99
N GLY A 163 -5.77 5.29 16.64
CA GLY A 163 -5.67 5.35 18.10
C GLY A 163 -5.98 4.00 18.77
N GLU A 164 -5.50 3.87 20.03
CA GLU A 164 -5.54 2.59 20.77
C GLU A 164 -6.97 2.11 21.03
N GLY A 165 -7.91 3.02 21.32
CA GLY A 165 -9.29 2.66 21.65
C GLY A 165 -10.03 1.97 20.48
N HIS A 166 -9.96 2.54 19.28
CA HIS A 166 -10.55 1.94 18.09
C HIS A 166 -9.86 0.63 17.72
N ALA A 167 -8.52 0.59 17.81
CA ALA A 167 -7.75 -0.63 17.53
C ALA A 167 -8.11 -1.76 18.50
N MET A 168 -8.22 -1.49 19.80
CA MET A 168 -8.67 -2.46 20.82
C MET A 168 -10.06 -3.00 20.50
N ARG A 169 -11.02 -2.12 20.17
CA ARG A 169 -12.38 -2.52 19.82
C ARG A 169 -12.35 -3.48 18.63
N MET A 170 -11.75 -3.08 17.50
CA MET A 170 -11.73 -3.87 16.28
C MET A 170 -11.03 -5.24 16.46
N ILE A 171 -9.87 -5.26 17.14
CA ILE A 171 -9.07 -6.48 17.29
C ILE A 171 -9.68 -7.43 18.35
N LEU A 172 -10.11 -6.91 19.49
CA LEU A 172 -10.58 -7.77 20.58
C LEU A 172 -12.01 -8.30 20.38
N THR A 173 -12.84 -7.57 19.62
CA THR A 173 -14.18 -8.06 19.26
C THR A 173 -14.18 -8.84 17.96
N GLY A 174 -13.20 -8.60 17.06
CA GLY A 174 -13.19 -9.15 15.71
C GLY A 174 -14.31 -8.62 14.82
N GLU A 175 -14.91 -7.48 15.19
CA GLU A 175 -15.97 -6.85 14.41
C GLU A 175 -15.45 -6.27 13.10
N LEU A 176 -16.34 -6.21 12.13
CA LEU A 176 -16.09 -5.57 10.85
C LEU A 176 -16.83 -4.23 10.81
N ILE A 177 -16.13 -3.17 10.47
CA ILE A 177 -16.70 -1.85 10.27
C ILE A 177 -16.97 -1.58 8.78
N ASP A 178 -17.87 -0.68 8.46
CA ASP A 178 -18.06 -0.25 7.09
C ASP A 178 -17.03 0.82 6.66
N ALA A 179 -16.98 1.09 5.35
CA ALA A 179 -16.00 2.03 4.79
C ALA A 179 -16.15 3.43 5.39
N LYS A 180 -17.38 3.87 5.65
CA LYS A 180 -17.65 5.20 6.21
C LYS A 180 -17.13 5.32 7.64
N GLU A 181 -17.40 4.32 8.50
CA GLU A 181 -16.85 4.30 9.85
C GLU A 181 -15.32 4.23 9.80
N ALA A 182 -14.75 3.44 8.87
CA ALA A 182 -13.31 3.37 8.68
C ALA A 182 -12.69 4.73 8.30
N GLN A 183 -13.39 5.54 7.51
CA GLN A 183 -12.99 6.91 7.20
C GLN A 183 -13.11 7.82 8.42
N GLU A 184 -14.21 7.76 9.15
CA GLU A 184 -14.45 8.59 10.35
C GLU A 184 -13.36 8.40 11.42
N ILE A 185 -12.83 7.18 11.57
CA ILE A 185 -11.75 6.88 12.53
C ILE A 185 -10.33 7.04 11.95
N GLY A 186 -10.19 7.40 10.67
CA GLY A 186 -8.88 7.61 10.01
C GLY A 186 -8.18 6.33 9.52
N LEU A 187 -8.88 5.20 9.42
CA LEU A 187 -8.33 3.98 8.83
C LEU A 187 -8.33 4.03 7.30
N VAL A 188 -9.27 4.75 6.70
CA VAL A 188 -9.41 4.99 5.27
C VAL A 188 -9.39 6.49 5.03
N ASP A 189 -8.71 6.93 3.96
CA ASP A 189 -8.53 8.35 3.66
C ASP A 189 -9.75 8.93 2.91
N GLU A 190 -10.29 8.17 1.94
CA GLU A 190 -11.48 8.56 1.15
C GLU A 190 -12.40 7.37 0.91
N VAL A 191 -13.72 7.66 0.78
CA VAL A 191 -14.76 6.67 0.45
C VAL A 191 -15.58 7.17 -0.73
N HIS A 192 -15.75 6.33 -1.74
CA HIS A 192 -16.47 6.67 -2.96
C HIS A 192 -17.46 5.56 -3.36
N GLY A 193 -18.55 5.95 -4.00
CA GLY A 193 -19.49 5.03 -4.66
C GLY A 193 -19.02 4.64 -6.05
N GLU A 194 -19.71 3.68 -6.65
CA GLU A 194 -19.38 3.04 -7.94
C GLU A 194 -19.01 4.03 -9.05
N GLU A 195 -19.74 5.15 -9.17
CA GLU A 195 -19.57 6.09 -10.27
C GLU A 195 -18.27 6.91 -10.22
N SER A 196 -17.71 7.13 -9.02
CA SER A 196 -16.57 8.02 -8.79
C SER A 196 -15.33 7.32 -8.22
N PHE A 197 -15.45 6.07 -7.83
CA PHE A 197 -14.39 5.35 -7.11
C PHE A 197 -13.13 5.21 -7.96
N ASP A 198 -13.25 4.68 -9.17
CA ASP A 198 -12.11 4.50 -10.07
C ASP A 198 -11.51 5.83 -10.50
N GLU A 199 -12.36 6.76 -10.93
CA GLU A 199 -11.91 8.09 -11.37
C GLU A 199 -11.05 8.74 -10.27
N ARG A 200 -11.51 8.70 -9.02
CA ARG A 200 -10.78 9.33 -7.91
C ARG A 200 -9.45 8.66 -7.59
N VAL A 201 -9.39 7.33 -7.61
CA VAL A 201 -8.13 6.59 -7.38
C VAL A 201 -7.08 6.98 -8.43
N TYR A 202 -7.45 6.95 -9.70
CA TYR A 202 -6.50 7.23 -10.79
C TYR A 202 -6.21 8.72 -10.97
N GLU A 203 -7.10 9.62 -10.56
CA GLU A 203 -6.82 11.06 -10.45
C GLU A 203 -5.70 11.33 -9.43
N ILE A 204 -5.78 10.72 -8.24
CA ILE A 204 -4.72 10.83 -7.23
C ILE A 204 -3.43 10.21 -7.74
N ALA A 205 -3.49 9.01 -8.33
CA ALA A 205 -2.31 8.34 -8.88
C ALA A 205 -1.63 9.19 -9.96
N ALA A 206 -2.39 9.79 -10.90
CA ALA A 206 -1.88 10.68 -11.93
C ALA A 206 -1.24 11.94 -11.33
N SER A 207 -1.90 12.54 -10.34
CA SER A 207 -1.38 13.74 -9.66
C SER A 207 -0.04 13.46 -8.98
N ILE A 208 0.14 12.27 -8.42
CA ILE A 208 1.42 11.84 -7.79
C ILE A 208 2.43 11.50 -8.87
N ALA A 209 2.08 10.72 -9.90
CA ALA A 209 2.98 10.31 -10.97
C ALA A 209 3.59 11.50 -11.74
N ALA A 210 2.89 12.64 -11.77
CA ALA A 210 3.37 13.88 -12.36
C ALA A 210 4.44 14.62 -11.51
N LYS A 211 4.83 14.11 -10.34
CA LYS A 211 5.81 14.74 -9.46
C LYS A 211 7.19 14.10 -9.58
N SER A 212 8.21 14.81 -9.11
CA SER A 212 9.58 14.30 -9.04
C SER A 212 9.66 12.99 -8.27
N PRO A 213 10.10 11.87 -8.88
CA PRO A 213 10.19 10.57 -8.20
C PRO A 213 11.12 10.62 -6.99
N VAL A 214 12.24 11.33 -7.07
CA VAL A 214 13.19 11.48 -5.95
C VAL A 214 12.57 12.28 -4.79
N ALA A 215 11.83 13.35 -5.10
CA ALA A 215 11.15 14.14 -4.07
C ALA A 215 10.02 13.33 -3.40
N LEU A 216 9.28 12.52 -4.15
CA LEU A 216 8.26 11.60 -3.60
C LEU A 216 8.87 10.56 -2.67
N GLU A 217 9.96 9.92 -3.08
CA GLU A 217 10.66 8.94 -2.26
C GLU A 217 11.14 9.56 -0.94
N PHE A 218 11.77 10.74 -0.97
CA PHE A 218 12.29 11.38 0.22
C PHE A 218 11.17 11.92 1.13
N ALA A 219 10.09 12.46 0.56
CA ALA A 219 8.91 12.86 1.33
C ALA A 219 8.29 11.66 2.04
N LYS A 220 8.10 10.52 1.34
CA LYS A 220 7.60 9.28 1.93
C LYS A 220 8.52 8.77 3.04
N LYS A 221 9.84 8.75 2.83
CA LYS A 221 10.83 8.36 3.86
C LYS A 221 10.72 9.24 5.10
N SER A 222 10.65 10.56 4.92
CA SER A 222 10.52 11.51 6.01
C SER A 222 9.21 11.31 6.80
N ILE A 223 8.08 11.20 6.11
CA ILE A 223 6.77 10.98 6.75
C ILE A 223 6.76 9.65 7.53
N LYS A 224 7.27 8.56 6.96
CA LYS A 224 7.35 7.25 7.63
C LYS A 224 8.28 7.28 8.86
N ALA A 225 9.29 8.13 8.88
CA ALA A 225 10.18 8.31 10.02
C ALA A 225 9.45 8.90 11.25
N ALA A 226 8.41 9.72 11.05
CA ALA A 226 7.64 10.35 12.13
C ALA A 226 7.04 9.34 13.12
N SER A 227 6.76 8.10 12.71
CA SER A 227 6.26 7.03 13.58
C SER A 227 7.36 6.24 14.30
N ARG A 228 8.65 6.53 14.03
CA ARG A 228 9.81 5.73 14.48
C ARG A 228 10.83 6.56 15.25
N MET A 229 10.76 7.89 15.15
CA MET A 229 11.69 8.85 15.74
C MET A 229 10.94 9.79 16.68
N ASP A 230 11.65 10.39 17.63
CA ASP A 230 11.15 11.58 18.32
C ASP A 230 11.12 12.79 17.38
N LEU A 231 10.37 13.82 17.72
CA LEU A 231 10.12 14.96 16.85
C LEU A 231 11.41 15.69 16.44
N GLU A 232 12.34 15.88 17.38
CA GLU A 232 13.59 16.61 17.13
C GLU A 232 14.47 15.86 16.15
N SER A 233 14.72 14.56 16.39
CA SER A 233 15.45 13.68 15.46
C SER A 233 14.75 13.56 14.10
N GLY A 234 13.41 13.54 14.07
CA GLY A 234 12.64 13.52 12.84
C GLY A 234 12.82 14.79 12.00
N ILE A 235 12.84 15.97 12.63
CA ILE A 235 13.09 17.26 11.95
C ILE A 235 14.52 17.33 11.40
N GLU A 236 15.51 16.85 12.16
CA GLU A 236 16.89 16.75 11.68
C GLU A 236 17.02 15.83 10.47
N TYR A 237 16.36 14.67 10.50
CA TYR A 237 16.32 13.74 9.38
C TYR A 237 15.66 14.34 8.14
N GLU A 238 14.53 15.04 8.31
CA GLU A 238 13.86 15.78 7.23
C GLU A 238 14.80 16.82 6.59
N ALA A 239 15.53 17.60 7.42
CA ALA A 239 16.48 18.60 6.93
C ALA A 239 17.61 17.98 6.10
N GLU A 240 18.13 16.81 6.49
CA GLU A 240 19.13 16.08 5.72
C GLU A 240 18.58 15.57 4.37
N LEU A 241 17.37 15.00 4.35
CA LEU A 241 16.71 14.57 3.10
C LEU A 241 16.43 15.78 2.19
N PHE A 242 15.95 16.90 2.76
CA PHE A 242 15.71 18.12 2.01
C PHE A 242 17.00 18.65 1.37
N ALA A 243 18.11 18.69 2.14
CA ALA A 243 19.40 19.13 1.61
C ALA A 243 19.92 18.23 0.47
N GLN A 244 19.69 16.92 0.54
CA GLN A 244 20.08 15.98 -0.51
C GLN A 244 19.36 16.26 -1.84
N LEU A 245 18.12 16.75 -1.83
CA LEU A 245 17.40 17.12 -3.05
C LEU A 245 18.11 18.26 -3.82
N PHE A 246 18.86 19.12 -3.15
CA PHE A 246 19.64 20.18 -3.79
C PHE A 246 20.87 19.66 -4.56
N ALA A 247 21.24 18.40 -4.37
CA ALA A 247 22.29 17.74 -5.13
C ALA A 247 21.74 16.99 -6.37
N THR A 248 20.42 17.00 -6.58
CA THR A 248 19.76 16.42 -7.75
C THR A 248 19.36 17.51 -8.74
N GLY A 249 19.22 17.18 -10.03
CA GLY A 249 18.69 18.09 -11.04
C GLY A 249 17.20 18.41 -10.85
N HIS A 250 16.46 17.53 -10.18
CA HIS A 250 15.00 17.67 -10.00
C HIS A 250 14.56 18.99 -9.35
N LYS A 251 15.34 19.51 -8.39
CA LYS A 251 15.05 20.81 -7.77
C LYS A 251 15.18 21.94 -8.80
N ASP A 252 16.23 21.92 -9.63
CA ASP A 252 16.47 22.96 -10.63
C ASP A 252 15.38 22.91 -11.70
N GLU A 253 15.08 21.72 -12.25
CA GLU A 253 13.99 21.53 -13.20
C GLU A 253 12.64 22.01 -12.66
N GLY A 254 12.28 21.63 -11.43
CA GLY A 254 11.00 22.04 -10.84
C GLY A 254 10.90 23.56 -10.62
N ILE A 255 11.99 24.24 -10.27
CA ILE A 255 12.04 25.70 -10.10
C ILE A 255 11.99 26.39 -11.47
N ASP A 256 12.74 25.91 -12.46
CA ASP A 256 12.77 26.48 -13.80
C ASP A 256 11.40 26.33 -14.47
N ALA A 257 10.79 25.16 -14.42
CA ALA A 257 9.44 24.92 -14.92
C ALA A 257 8.41 25.86 -14.30
N PHE A 258 8.48 26.09 -12.97
CA PHE A 258 7.61 27.04 -12.28
C PHE A 258 7.75 28.47 -12.78
N PHE A 259 8.99 28.97 -13.02
CA PHE A 259 9.21 30.32 -13.54
C PHE A 259 8.87 30.48 -15.00
N GLU A 260 8.96 29.37 -15.78
CA GLU A 260 8.66 29.32 -17.21
C GLU A 260 7.19 29.03 -17.51
N ASP A 261 6.36 28.77 -16.48
CA ASP A 261 4.93 28.44 -16.58
C ASP A 261 4.70 27.21 -17.50
N ARG A 262 5.51 26.16 -17.29
CA ARG A 262 5.40 24.88 -17.99
C ARG A 262 5.36 23.71 -17.02
N GLU A 263 4.96 22.54 -17.51
CA GLU A 263 5.11 21.29 -16.75
C GLU A 263 6.58 20.86 -16.67
N PRO A 264 7.03 20.32 -15.52
CA PRO A 264 8.38 19.82 -15.34
C PRO A 264 8.60 18.48 -16.04
N GLU A 265 9.83 18.27 -16.55
CA GLU A 265 10.26 17.03 -17.22
C GLU A 265 11.28 16.30 -16.31
N TRP A 266 10.84 15.24 -15.62
CA TRP A 266 11.62 14.58 -14.58
C TRP A 266 12.58 13.49 -15.07
N ASP A 267 12.47 13.04 -16.31
CA ASP A 267 13.19 11.86 -16.81
C ASP A 267 14.64 12.14 -17.22
N ASP A 268 14.97 13.41 -17.46
CA ASP A 268 16.27 13.85 -17.98
C ASP A 268 17.16 14.54 -16.92
N VAL A 269 16.82 14.46 -15.62
CA VAL A 269 17.49 15.24 -14.55
C VAL A 269 18.07 14.38 -13.42
#